data_5702fd71811625e2207074b6351f66f4
#
_entry.id   5702fd71811625e2207074b6351f66f4
#
_cell.length_a   1.000
_cell.length_b   1.000
_cell.length_c   1.000
_cell.angle_alpha   90.00
_cell.angle_beta   90.00
_cell.angle_gamma   90.00
#
_symmetry.space_group_name_H-M   'P 1'
#
loop_
_entity.id
_entity.type
_entity.pdbx_description
1 polymer ?
#
loop_
_entity_poly.entity_id
_entity_poly.type
_entity_poly.pdbx_seq_one_letter_code
_entity_poly.pdbx_strand_id
1 'polypeptide(L)'
;MNRVLILLFCFLVNQFACQMINNEYGHALTETPFFNEKYVRSLKLKSIIGTILSKKELGSIRNTSKKEAYIFDQNGNLTIHYLTTSSNSVGDTSFTFYEYNQENKNIIMRMSDPYGFYSYTKNYNNEGRLYNQIYSREKNASNSKMNFNLDQRVVIFEESYLYEENDSILIITTLNSNKRPYQEQTYYYNHLNYLAQIQTKLLISNKVKFENYQYNDKGFLKSIQYFKQETALPKKEIRYDYDAWGNITFIDEYKDNVRVIHKELLYDPSTLILKTILSQDLVSNLITIIKYKPDFYD
;
A
#
# COMPACT_ATOMS: atom_id res chain seq x y z
N MET A 1 -34.88 -8.20 -33.15
CA MET A 1 -33.48 -7.72 -33.34
C MET A 1 -32.89 -7.09 -32.10
N ASN A 2 -33.28 -7.51 -30.85
CA ASN A 2 -32.87 -6.86 -29.58
C ASN A 2 -32.20 -7.81 -28.57
N ARG A 3 -31.70 -8.97 -28.99
CA ARG A 3 -31.04 -9.92 -28.04
C ARG A 3 -29.52 -10.01 -28.17
N VAL A 4 -28.90 -9.35 -29.16
CA VAL A 4 -27.45 -9.39 -29.38
C VAL A 4 -26.72 -8.25 -28.63
N LEU A 5 -27.43 -7.18 -28.27
CA LEU A 5 -26.81 -6.01 -27.61
C LEU A 5 -26.50 -6.22 -26.11
N ILE A 6 -27.18 -7.16 -25.45
CA ILE A 6 -26.99 -7.41 -23.99
C ILE A 6 -25.74 -8.25 -23.71
N LEU A 7 -25.30 -9.09 -24.65
CA LEU A 7 -24.11 -9.92 -24.48
C LEU A 7 -22.78 -9.15 -24.64
N LEU A 8 -22.79 -8.02 -25.35
CA LEU A 8 -21.57 -7.21 -25.53
C LEU A 8 -21.25 -6.33 -24.30
N PHE A 9 -22.27 -5.99 -23.50
CA PHE A 9 -22.07 -5.16 -22.29
C PHE A 9 -21.52 -5.95 -21.10
N CYS A 10 -21.73 -7.27 -21.05
CA CYS A 10 -21.19 -8.13 -19.99
C CYS A 10 -19.67 -8.39 -20.13
N PHE A 11 -19.07 -8.17 -21.31
CA PHE A 11 -17.64 -8.39 -21.52
C PHE A 11 -16.76 -7.20 -21.09
N LEU A 12 -17.34 -5.99 -20.95
CA LEU A 12 -16.57 -4.79 -20.58
C LEU A 12 -16.38 -4.61 -19.07
N VAL A 13 -17.13 -5.32 -18.22
CA VAL A 13 -17.07 -5.16 -16.75
C VAL A 13 -16.01 -6.05 -16.09
N ASN A 14 -15.44 -7.02 -16.81
CA ASN A 14 -14.51 -8.00 -16.22
C ASN A 14 -13.01 -7.66 -16.37
N GLN A 15 -12.63 -6.53 -16.95
CA GLN A 15 -11.20 -6.21 -17.16
C GLN A 15 -10.45 -5.81 -15.87
N PHE A 16 -11.16 -5.40 -14.80
CA PHE A 16 -10.53 -5.03 -13.53
C PHE A 16 -10.23 -6.21 -12.59
N ALA A 17 -10.62 -7.43 -12.96
CA ALA A 17 -10.45 -8.60 -12.11
C ALA A 17 -9.07 -9.28 -12.23
N CYS A 18 -8.23 -8.86 -13.17
CA CYS A 18 -6.96 -9.55 -13.47
C CYS A 18 -5.71 -8.93 -12.86
N GLN A 19 -5.81 -7.82 -12.13
CA GLN A 19 -4.66 -7.16 -11.53
C GLN A 19 -4.35 -7.76 -10.16
N MET A 20 -3.12 -8.22 -9.94
CA MET A 20 -2.70 -8.69 -8.62
C MET A 20 -2.50 -7.52 -7.64
N ILE A 21 -2.00 -6.38 -8.12
CA ILE A 21 -1.71 -5.20 -7.31
C ILE A 21 -2.76 -4.11 -7.59
N ASN A 22 -3.48 -3.69 -6.57
CA ASN A 22 -4.34 -2.52 -6.63
C ASN A 22 -3.52 -1.26 -6.34
N ASN A 23 -3.57 -0.29 -7.26
CA ASN A 23 -2.86 0.99 -7.12
C ASN A 23 -3.76 2.20 -7.34
N GLU A 24 -5.03 2.08 -7.06
CA GLU A 24 -6.01 3.17 -7.27
C GLU A 24 -5.60 4.48 -6.58
N TYR A 25 -5.02 4.37 -5.38
CA TYR A 25 -4.60 5.51 -4.55
C TYR A 25 -3.08 5.62 -4.37
N GLY A 26 -2.28 4.89 -5.17
CA GLY A 26 -0.82 4.94 -5.05
C GLY A 26 -0.25 4.12 -3.89
N HIS A 27 -1.00 3.12 -3.41
CA HIS A 27 -0.58 2.29 -2.28
C HIS A 27 0.28 1.08 -2.68
N ALA A 28 0.54 0.87 -3.97
CA ALA A 28 1.36 -0.25 -4.42
C ALA A 28 2.74 -0.26 -3.74
N LEU A 29 3.10 -1.40 -3.17
CA LEU A 29 4.36 -1.64 -2.46
C LEU A 29 4.58 -0.71 -1.24
N THR A 30 3.49 -0.32 -0.56
CA THR A 30 3.52 0.42 0.71
C THR A 30 3.13 -0.50 1.88
N GLU A 31 3.06 0.04 3.10
CA GLU A 31 2.59 -0.69 4.29
C GLU A 31 1.06 -0.91 4.30
N THR A 32 0.32 -0.13 3.52
CA THR A 32 -1.13 -0.35 3.34
C THR A 32 -1.34 -1.60 2.48
N PRO A 33 -2.29 -2.50 2.82
CA PRO A 33 -2.61 -3.63 1.96
C PRO A 33 -2.96 -3.16 0.54
N PHE A 34 -2.25 -3.71 -0.45
CA PHE A 34 -2.34 -3.29 -1.84
C PHE A 34 -2.63 -4.43 -2.83
N PHE A 35 -2.76 -5.65 -2.35
CA PHE A 35 -3.14 -6.78 -3.21
C PHE A 35 -4.65 -6.77 -3.48
N ASN A 36 -5.02 -7.17 -4.69
CA ASN A 36 -6.41 -7.37 -5.07
C ASN A 36 -6.94 -8.68 -4.44
N GLU A 37 -7.71 -8.55 -3.39
CA GLU A 37 -8.25 -9.67 -2.60
C GLU A 37 -9.06 -10.66 -3.45
N LYS A 38 -9.86 -10.15 -4.38
CA LYS A 38 -10.68 -11.00 -5.28
C LYS A 38 -9.78 -11.84 -6.19
N TYR A 39 -8.71 -11.24 -6.69
CA TYR A 39 -7.74 -11.93 -7.55
C TYR A 39 -6.95 -12.97 -6.76
N VAL A 40 -6.40 -12.59 -5.60
CA VAL A 40 -5.67 -13.49 -4.69
C VAL A 40 -6.53 -14.69 -4.30
N ARG A 41 -7.81 -14.45 -3.91
CA ARG A 41 -8.78 -15.51 -3.59
C ARG A 41 -9.08 -16.42 -4.76
N SER A 42 -9.26 -15.87 -5.97
CA SER A 42 -9.57 -16.66 -7.17
C SER A 42 -8.48 -17.66 -7.52
N LEU A 43 -7.24 -17.34 -7.21
CA LEU A 43 -6.07 -18.21 -7.39
C LEU A 43 -5.83 -19.14 -6.21
N LYS A 44 -6.60 -19.03 -5.11
CA LYS A 44 -6.32 -19.71 -3.84
C LYS A 44 -4.89 -19.44 -3.34
N LEU A 45 -4.36 -18.25 -3.58
CA LEU A 45 -2.98 -17.91 -3.23
C LEU A 45 -2.85 -17.77 -1.71
N LYS A 46 -1.97 -18.60 -1.12
CA LYS A 46 -1.70 -18.60 0.33
C LYS A 46 -0.56 -17.69 0.69
N SER A 47 0.49 -17.68 -0.11
CA SER A 47 1.62 -16.77 0.10
C SER A 47 2.45 -16.55 -1.15
N ILE A 48 3.22 -15.45 -1.15
CA ILE A 48 4.37 -15.29 -2.03
C ILE A 48 5.59 -15.00 -1.17
N ILE A 49 6.65 -15.81 -1.34
CA ILE A 49 7.88 -15.72 -0.55
C ILE A 49 9.04 -15.34 -1.46
N GLY A 50 9.61 -14.18 -1.23
CA GLY A 50 10.68 -13.56 -1.99
C GLY A 50 12.06 -13.84 -1.39
N THR A 51 13.02 -14.24 -2.23
CA THR A 51 14.43 -14.24 -1.89
C THR A 51 15.07 -12.95 -2.40
N ILE A 52 15.77 -12.24 -1.52
CA ILE A 52 16.37 -10.95 -1.82
C ILE A 52 17.82 -11.14 -2.25
N LEU A 53 18.12 -10.70 -3.46
CA LEU A 53 19.45 -10.65 -4.04
C LEU A 53 19.87 -9.19 -4.17
N SER A 54 21.15 -8.91 -4.13
CA SER A 54 21.69 -7.57 -4.37
C SER A 54 22.82 -7.60 -5.39
N LYS A 55 22.97 -6.48 -6.12
CA LYS A 55 24.02 -6.29 -7.11
C LYS A 55 24.41 -4.81 -7.13
N LYS A 56 25.70 -4.48 -7.14
CA LYS A 56 26.16 -3.16 -7.60
C LYS A 56 26.19 -3.18 -9.13
N GLU A 57 26.06 -2.03 -9.75
CA GLU A 57 25.89 -1.89 -11.21
C GLU A 57 26.84 -2.77 -12.06
N LEU A 58 28.14 -2.78 -11.78
CA LEU A 58 29.14 -3.60 -12.48
C LEU A 58 29.55 -4.86 -11.72
N GLY A 59 28.87 -5.18 -10.60
CA GLY A 59 29.24 -6.31 -9.75
C GLY A 59 28.46 -7.59 -10.07
N SER A 60 28.86 -8.68 -9.45
CA SER A 60 28.12 -9.95 -9.48
C SER A 60 26.87 -9.89 -8.59
N ILE A 61 25.85 -10.69 -8.94
CA ILE A 61 24.67 -10.88 -8.10
C ILE A 61 25.08 -11.66 -6.84
N ARG A 62 24.68 -11.14 -5.67
CA ARG A 62 24.94 -11.75 -4.36
C ARG A 62 23.64 -12.13 -3.70
N ASN A 63 23.56 -13.31 -3.12
CA ASN A 63 22.47 -13.70 -2.24
C ASN A 63 22.68 -13.02 -0.88
N THR A 64 21.64 -12.30 -0.41
CA THR A 64 21.69 -11.58 0.86
C THR A 64 21.24 -12.43 2.05
N SER A 65 20.74 -13.64 1.81
CA SER A 65 20.05 -14.50 2.79
C SER A 65 18.78 -13.86 3.40
N LYS A 66 18.37 -12.69 2.90
CA LYS A 66 17.17 -11.98 3.33
C LYS A 66 15.95 -12.48 2.57
N LYS A 67 14.79 -12.38 3.21
CA LYS A 67 13.50 -12.76 2.63
C LYS A 67 12.48 -11.66 2.84
N GLU A 68 11.53 -11.59 1.94
CA GLU A 68 10.28 -10.84 2.07
C GLU A 68 9.12 -11.80 1.79
N ALA A 69 8.03 -11.69 2.50
CA ALA A 69 6.85 -12.49 2.19
C ALA A 69 5.56 -11.77 2.50
N TYR A 70 4.56 -12.10 1.68
CA TYR A 70 3.17 -11.71 1.84
C TYR A 70 2.35 -12.98 2.02
N ILE A 71 1.58 -13.07 3.12
CA ILE A 71 0.75 -14.23 3.48
C ILE A 71 -0.70 -13.76 3.49
N PHE A 72 -1.56 -14.56 2.87
CA PHE A 72 -2.96 -14.23 2.66
C PHE A 72 -3.86 -15.22 3.41
N ASP A 73 -5.07 -14.79 3.76
CA ASP A 73 -6.14 -15.70 4.21
C ASP A 73 -6.92 -16.30 3.01
N GLN A 74 -7.87 -17.17 3.29
CA GLN A 74 -8.71 -17.79 2.24
C GLN A 74 -9.66 -16.79 1.57
N ASN A 75 -9.89 -15.61 2.15
CA ASN A 75 -10.65 -14.52 1.55
C ASN A 75 -9.79 -13.67 0.59
N GLY A 76 -8.47 -13.90 0.56
CA GLY A 76 -7.50 -13.18 -0.24
C GLY A 76 -6.94 -11.94 0.44
N ASN A 77 -7.27 -11.69 1.71
CA ASN A 77 -6.74 -10.57 2.47
C ASN A 77 -5.28 -10.82 2.85
N LEU A 78 -4.43 -9.79 2.74
CA LEU A 78 -3.07 -9.81 3.26
C LEU A 78 -3.11 -9.84 4.79
N THR A 79 -2.67 -10.93 5.41
CA THR A 79 -2.66 -11.07 6.88
C THR A 79 -1.31 -10.81 7.50
N ILE A 80 -0.23 -11.12 6.79
CA ILE A 80 1.14 -10.93 7.27
C ILE A 80 2.02 -10.44 6.11
N HIS A 81 2.78 -9.40 6.37
CA HIS A 81 3.96 -9.02 5.60
C HIS A 81 5.18 -9.14 6.51
N TYR A 82 6.25 -9.80 6.03
CA TYR A 82 7.50 -9.77 6.76
C TYR A 82 8.69 -9.48 5.84
N LEU A 83 9.68 -8.81 6.41
CA LEU A 83 10.94 -8.47 5.74
C LEU A 83 12.11 -8.77 6.67
N THR A 84 13.04 -9.60 6.23
CA THR A 84 14.32 -9.81 6.93
C THR A 84 15.20 -8.59 6.72
N THR A 85 15.60 -7.93 7.80
CA THR A 85 16.38 -6.68 7.75
C THR A 85 17.88 -6.90 7.80
N SER A 86 18.35 -7.99 8.46
CA SER A 86 19.76 -8.38 8.50
C SER A 86 19.94 -9.85 8.14
N SER A 87 21.10 -10.20 7.57
CA SER A 87 21.43 -11.58 7.20
C SER A 87 22.00 -12.41 8.37
N ASN A 88 22.30 -11.80 9.50
CA ASN A 88 23.16 -12.40 10.53
C ASN A 88 22.45 -12.84 11.80
N SER A 89 21.16 -12.53 11.97
CA SER A 89 20.40 -12.97 13.15
C SER A 89 18.94 -13.29 12.83
N VAL A 90 18.43 -14.34 13.49
CA VAL A 90 17.01 -14.75 13.42
C VAL A 90 16.09 -13.65 14.00
N GLY A 91 16.62 -12.72 14.79
CA GLY A 91 15.88 -11.62 15.43
C GLY A 91 15.58 -10.40 14.55
N ASP A 92 16.23 -10.31 13.36
CA ASP A 92 16.17 -9.11 12.52
C ASP A 92 15.08 -9.17 11.44
N THR A 93 13.97 -9.83 11.71
CA THR A 93 12.81 -9.81 10.82
C THR A 93 11.77 -8.86 11.36
N SER A 94 11.36 -7.92 10.52
CA SER A 94 10.22 -7.05 10.76
C SER A 94 8.95 -7.73 10.28
N PHE A 95 7.90 -7.70 11.08
CA PHE A 95 6.58 -8.24 10.76
C PHE A 95 5.54 -7.14 10.82
N THR A 96 4.62 -7.15 9.87
CA THR A 96 3.38 -6.38 9.91
C THR A 96 2.21 -7.36 9.81
N PHE A 97 1.32 -7.32 10.78
CA PHE A 97 0.11 -8.15 10.84
C PHE A 97 -1.10 -7.29 10.55
N TYR A 98 -2.05 -7.86 9.81
CA TYR A 98 -3.29 -7.20 9.44
C TYR A 98 -4.47 -8.06 9.88
N GLU A 99 -5.43 -7.46 10.57
CA GLU A 99 -6.68 -8.09 10.97
C GLU A 99 -7.85 -7.39 10.30
N TYR A 100 -8.87 -8.15 9.95
CA TYR A 100 -10.02 -7.66 9.19
C TYR A 100 -11.32 -8.01 9.92
N ASN A 101 -12.35 -7.17 9.75
CA ASN A 101 -13.69 -7.48 10.20
C ASN A 101 -14.44 -8.35 9.18
N GLN A 102 -15.70 -8.68 9.48
CA GLN A 102 -16.55 -9.47 8.59
C GLN A 102 -16.84 -8.82 7.22
N GLU A 103 -16.64 -7.51 7.11
CA GLU A 103 -16.79 -6.74 5.87
C GLU A 103 -15.48 -6.62 5.09
N ASN A 104 -14.43 -7.37 5.44
CA ASN A 104 -13.07 -7.30 4.90
C ASN A 104 -12.39 -5.93 5.04
N LYS A 105 -12.81 -5.10 6.01
CA LYS A 105 -12.11 -3.85 6.33
C LYS A 105 -10.96 -4.13 7.29
N ASN A 106 -9.77 -3.60 6.99
CA ASN A 106 -8.63 -3.69 7.90
C ASN A 106 -8.90 -2.92 9.19
N ILE A 107 -9.04 -3.64 10.31
CA ILE A 107 -9.33 -3.07 11.63
C ILE A 107 -8.10 -2.95 12.52
N ILE A 108 -7.07 -3.76 12.29
CA ILE A 108 -5.81 -3.66 13.03
C ILE A 108 -4.65 -3.82 12.04
N MET A 109 -3.68 -2.91 12.15
CA MET A 109 -2.34 -3.07 11.58
C MET A 109 -1.34 -3.04 12.72
N ARG A 110 -0.54 -4.11 12.87
CA ARG A 110 0.40 -4.28 13.98
C ARG A 110 1.80 -4.50 13.43
N MET A 111 2.73 -3.62 13.76
CA MET A 111 4.12 -3.63 13.28
C MET A 111 5.06 -4.04 14.42
N SER A 112 5.91 -5.03 14.18
CA SER A 112 6.87 -5.51 15.17
C SER A 112 8.05 -4.55 15.34
N ASP A 113 8.55 -4.48 16.57
CA ASP A 113 9.83 -3.87 16.89
C ASP A 113 10.66 -4.82 17.79
N PRO A 114 11.84 -4.42 18.31
CA PRO A 114 12.65 -5.29 19.18
C PRO A 114 11.96 -5.72 20.48
N TYR A 115 10.99 -4.94 20.99
CA TYR A 115 10.40 -5.12 22.33
C TYR A 115 8.91 -5.47 22.30
N GLY A 116 8.29 -5.59 21.13
CA GLY A 116 6.86 -5.86 20.99
C GLY A 116 6.30 -5.30 19.69
N PHE A 117 5.20 -4.54 19.77
CA PHE A 117 4.53 -4.03 18.60
C PHE A 117 4.05 -2.60 18.78
N TYR A 118 3.98 -1.87 17.67
CA TYR A 118 3.11 -0.71 17.50
C TYR A 118 1.88 -1.13 16.72
N SER A 119 0.71 -0.69 17.14
CA SER A 119 -0.55 -1.04 16.46
C SER A 119 -1.41 0.18 16.18
N TYR A 120 -2.07 0.15 15.01
CA TYR A 120 -3.18 1.02 14.66
C TYR A 120 -4.46 0.20 14.73
N THR A 121 -5.36 0.55 15.65
CA THR A 121 -6.72 0.01 15.68
C THR A 121 -7.66 1.00 15.03
N LYS A 122 -8.44 0.55 14.04
CA LYS A 122 -9.34 1.37 13.21
C LYS A 122 -10.78 1.00 13.50
N ASN A 123 -11.61 1.98 13.77
CA ASN A 123 -13.03 1.81 14.01
C ASN A 123 -13.84 2.50 12.91
N TYR A 124 -14.77 1.77 12.31
CA TYR A 124 -15.60 2.23 11.20
C TYR A 124 -17.05 2.40 11.66
N ASN A 125 -17.73 3.43 11.13
CA ASN A 125 -19.16 3.63 11.35
C ASN A 125 -19.98 2.71 10.42
N ASN A 126 -21.31 2.77 10.55
CA ASN A 126 -22.25 1.98 9.75
C ASN A 126 -22.20 2.28 8.24
N GLU A 127 -21.68 3.44 7.84
CA GLU A 127 -21.44 3.81 6.43
C GLU A 127 -20.09 3.29 5.92
N GLY A 128 -19.31 2.64 6.80
CA GLY A 128 -18.00 2.13 6.48
C GLY A 128 -16.89 3.18 6.45
N ARG A 129 -17.12 4.38 7.00
CA ARG A 129 -16.12 5.44 7.14
C ARG A 129 -15.34 5.26 8.43
N LEU A 130 -14.03 5.45 8.36
CA LEU A 130 -13.15 5.45 9.53
C LEU A 130 -13.49 6.64 10.42
N TYR A 131 -14.05 6.43 11.62
CA TYR A 131 -14.38 7.54 12.51
C TYR A 131 -13.40 7.71 13.67
N ASN A 132 -12.58 6.67 13.95
CA ASN A 132 -11.62 6.70 15.03
C ASN A 132 -10.45 5.77 14.72
N GLN A 133 -9.23 6.20 15.09
CA GLN A 133 -8.00 5.40 15.01
C GLN A 133 -7.21 5.55 16.30
N ILE A 134 -6.75 4.43 16.85
CA ILE A 134 -5.98 4.38 18.08
C ILE A 134 -4.59 3.84 17.78
N TYR A 135 -3.56 4.62 18.08
CA TYR A 135 -2.17 4.18 18.00
C TYR A 135 -1.69 3.75 19.37
N SER A 136 -1.18 2.54 19.47
CA SER A 136 -0.81 1.91 20.73
C SER A 136 0.56 1.25 20.65
N ARG A 137 1.19 1.15 21.81
CA ARG A 137 2.33 0.28 22.09
C ARG A 137 1.83 -0.99 22.75
N GLU A 138 2.22 -2.15 22.24
CA GLU A 138 1.84 -3.46 22.77
C GLU A 138 3.10 -4.25 23.13
N LYS A 139 3.15 -4.76 24.36
CA LYS A 139 4.24 -5.59 24.83
C LYS A 139 4.01 -7.04 24.45
N ASN A 140 5.02 -7.67 23.90
CA ASN A 140 5.00 -9.11 23.62
C ASN A 140 5.61 -9.86 24.80
N ALA A 141 4.83 -10.74 25.43
CA ALA A 141 5.28 -11.60 26.51
C ALA A 141 6.02 -12.85 25.99
N SER A 142 5.88 -13.19 24.70
CA SER A 142 6.60 -14.31 24.10
C SER A 142 7.94 -13.88 23.49
N ASN A 143 8.84 -14.87 23.28
CA ASN A 143 10.09 -14.65 22.57
C ASN A 143 9.94 -14.66 21.04
N SER A 144 8.75 -14.98 20.55
CA SER A 144 8.45 -15.06 19.12
C SER A 144 7.66 -13.86 18.65
N LYS A 145 8.13 -13.17 17.60
CA LYS A 145 7.35 -12.12 16.94
C LYS A 145 6.23 -12.69 16.07
N MET A 146 6.43 -13.88 15.53
CA MET A 146 5.44 -14.55 14.67
C MET A 146 4.28 -15.12 15.49
N ASN A 147 4.60 -15.80 16.61
CA ASN A 147 3.63 -16.35 17.54
C ASN A 147 3.65 -15.52 18.82
N PHE A 148 3.19 -14.28 18.71
CA PHE A 148 3.20 -13.34 19.81
C PHE A 148 2.08 -13.62 20.83
N ASN A 149 2.33 -13.20 22.06
CA ASN A 149 1.35 -13.13 23.13
C ASN A 149 1.36 -11.73 23.73
N LEU A 150 0.26 -10.98 23.52
CA LEU A 150 0.17 -9.61 23.99
C LEU A 150 -0.17 -9.58 25.49
N ASP A 151 0.67 -8.91 26.27
CA ASP A 151 0.53 -8.75 27.71
C ASP A 151 -0.07 -7.39 28.09
N GLN A 152 0.56 -6.31 27.63
CA GLN A 152 0.18 -4.94 27.98
C GLN A 152 -0.02 -4.11 26.70
N ARG A 153 -1.02 -3.23 26.76
CA ARG A 153 -1.28 -2.24 25.72
C ARG A 153 -1.32 -0.84 26.34
N VAL A 154 -0.51 0.06 25.79
CA VAL A 154 -0.48 1.48 26.17
C VAL A 154 -0.91 2.31 24.95
N VAL A 155 -1.98 3.07 25.09
CA VAL A 155 -2.42 4.01 24.07
C VAL A 155 -1.46 5.19 24.05
N ILE A 156 -0.87 5.47 22.88
CA ILE A 156 0.05 6.59 22.66
C ILE A 156 -0.74 7.82 22.25
N PHE A 157 -1.63 7.69 21.26
CA PHE A 157 -2.58 8.73 20.88
C PHE A 157 -3.83 8.13 20.20
N GLU A 158 -4.87 8.94 20.16
CA GLU A 158 -6.14 8.63 19.49
C GLU A 158 -6.50 9.77 18.55
N GLU A 159 -7.01 9.42 17.39
CA GLU A 159 -7.55 10.35 16.40
C GLU A 159 -9.02 10.04 16.13
N SER A 160 -9.79 11.09 15.90
CA SER A 160 -11.16 10.97 15.42
C SER A 160 -11.33 11.78 14.14
N TYR A 161 -12.26 11.36 13.28
CA TYR A 161 -12.43 11.94 11.96
C TYR A 161 -13.85 12.44 11.78
N LEU A 162 -13.97 13.69 11.32
CA LEU A 162 -15.23 14.29 10.90
C LEU A 162 -15.22 14.44 9.38
N TYR A 163 -16.35 14.19 8.75
CA TYR A 163 -16.50 14.17 7.30
C TYR A 163 -17.54 15.21 6.86
N GLU A 164 -17.16 16.04 5.90
CA GLU A 164 -18.04 16.94 5.18
C GLU A 164 -17.88 16.65 3.69
N GLU A 165 -18.98 16.45 2.97
CA GLU A 165 -18.98 16.01 1.57
C GLU A 165 -19.96 16.80 0.74
N ASN A 166 -19.56 17.12 -0.49
CA ASN A 166 -20.41 17.58 -1.56
C ASN A 166 -20.04 16.87 -2.87
N ASP A 167 -20.67 17.18 -3.99
CA ASP A 167 -20.57 16.44 -5.27
C ASP A 167 -19.14 16.16 -5.77
N SER A 168 -18.16 17.00 -5.44
CA SER A 168 -16.80 16.88 -5.96
C SER A 168 -15.70 17.09 -4.92
N ILE A 169 -16.09 17.31 -3.64
CA ILE A 169 -15.14 17.61 -2.56
C ILE A 169 -15.53 16.81 -1.32
N LEU A 170 -14.52 16.12 -0.74
CA LEU A 170 -14.62 15.49 0.57
C LEU A 170 -13.61 16.17 1.51
N ILE A 171 -14.10 16.68 2.64
CA ILE A 171 -13.25 17.25 3.69
C ILE A 171 -13.23 16.31 4.87
N ILE A 172 -12.03 15.99 5.35
CA ILE A 172 -11.80 15.16 6.53
C ILE A 172 -11.06 16.01 7.56
N THR A 173 -11.73 16.35 8.66
CA THR A 173 -11.11 17.02 9.79
C THR A 173 -10.65 15.98 10.80
N THR A 174 -9.35 15.97 11.10
CA THR A 174 -8.76 15.08 12.11
C THR A 174 -8.67 15.78 13.46
N LEU A 175 -9.21 15.14 14.49
CA LEU A 175 -9.21 15.58 15.87
C LEU A 175 -8.18 14.75 16.67
N ASN A 176 -7.44 15.39 17.55
CA ASN A 176 -6.52 14.72 18.46
C ASN A 176 -7.27 14.04 19.64
N SER A 177 -6.54 13.40 20.54
CA SER A 177 -7.09 12.71 21.74
C SER A 177 -7.94 13.61 22.62
N ASN A 178 -7.76 14.94 22.60
CA ASN A 178 -8.55 15.93 23.33
C ASN A 178 -9.75 16.46 22.52
N LYS A 179 -10.07 15.82 21.39
CA LYS A 179 -11.13 16.20 20.46
C LYS A 179 -10.95 17.62 19.86
N ARG A 180 -9.70 18.09 19.77
CA ARG A 180 -9.36 19.37 19.13
C ARG A 180 -8.90 19.12 17.69
N PRO A 181 -9.42 19.85 16.70
CA PRO A 181 -9.00 19.73 15.31
C PRO A 181 -7.54 20.21 15.17
N TYR A 182 -6.72 19.45 14.46
CA TYR A 182 -5.34 19.82 14.22
C TYR A 182 -4.92 19.68 12.74
N GLN A 183 -5.66 18.90 11.96
CA GLN A 183 -5.42 18.69 10.54
C GLN A 183 -6.73 18.67 9.77
N GLU A 184 -6.71 19.22 8.57
CA GLU A 184 -7.79 19.15 7.59
C GLU A 184 -7.22 18.62 6.28
N GLN A 185 -7.92 17.64 5.69
CA GLN A 185 -7.61 17.10 4.37
C GLN A 185 -8.80 17.35 3.45
N THR A 186 -8.58 18.03 2.34
CA THR A 186 -9.58 18.25 1.31
C THR A 186 -9.22 17.41 0.08
N TYR A 187 -10.12 16.53 -0.30
CA TYR A 187 -10.03 15.67 -1.47
C TYR A 187 -10.85 16.28 -2.59
N TYR A 188 -10.21 16.55 -3.71
CA TYR A 188 -10.86 17.08 -4.91
C TYR A 188 -10.97 16.00 -5.96
N TYR A 189 -12.19 15.79 -6.48
CA TYR A 189 -12.46 14.83 -7.54
C TYR A 189 -12.72 15.55 -8.86
N ASN A 190 -12.27 14.95 -9.96
CA ASN A 190 -12.53 15.48 -11.30
C ASN A 190 -13.93 15.05 -11.80
N HIS A 191 -14.32 15.53 -12.99
CA HIS A 191 -15.62 15.23 -13.61
C HIS A 191 -15.86 13.75 -13.92
N LEU A 192 -14.83 12.91 -13.92
CA LEU A 192 -14.90 11.45 -14.03
C LEU A 192 -14.91 10.75 -12.67
N ASN A 193 -15.03 11.50 -11.58
CA ASN A 193 -14.97 11.03 -10.19
C ASN A 193 -13.64 10.37 -9.80
N TYR A 194 -12.54 10.70 -10.50
CA TYR A 194 -11.20 10.34 -10.06
C TYR A 194 -10.65 11.37 -9.09
N LEU A 195 -9.90 10.90 -8.07
CA LEU A 195 -9.20 11.77 -7.14
C LEU A 195 -8.13 12.60 -7.89
N ALA A 196 -8.32 13.91 -7.96
CA ALA A 196 -7.42 14.80 -8.68
C ALA A 196 -6.36 15.44 -7.77
N GLN A 197 -6.73 15.78 -6.52
CA GLN A 197 -5.83 16.42 -5.58
C GLN A 197 -6.24 16.10 -4.14
N ILE A 198 -5.25 15.97 -3.26
CA ILE A 198 -5.42 16.08 -1.80
C ILE A 198 -4.67 17.31 -1.32
N GLN A 199 -5.36 18.19 -0.63
CA GLN A 199 -4.77 19.29 0.12
C GLN A 199 -4.77 18.92 1.60
N THR A 200 -3.61 18.90 2.24
CA THR A 200 -3.47 18.69 3.69
C THR A 200 -3.03 19.97 4.37
N LYS A 201 -3.84 20.49 5.27
CA LYS A 201 -3.57 21.69 6.07
C LYS A 201 -3.39 21.33 7.54
N LEU A 202 -2.26 21.74 8.12
CA LEU A 202 -2.03 21.67 9.57
C LEU A 202 -2.59 22.94 10.21
N LEU A 203 -3.67 22.83 10.99
CA LEU A 203 -4.43 23.98 11.50
C LEU A 203 -3.65 24.87 12.45
N ILE A 204 -2.72 24.30 13.23
CA ILE A 204 -1.90 25.06 14.19
C ILE A 204 -0.84 25.91 13.49
N SER A 205 -0.18 25.36 12.47
CA SER A 205 0.94 26.03 11.77
C SER A 205 0.56 26.66 10.45
N ASN A 206 -0.68 26.46 10.00
CA ASN A 206 -1.17 26.84 8.67
C ASN A 206 -0.31 26.31 7.50
N LYS A 207 0.51 25.29 7.75
CA LYS A 207 1.30 24.66 6.69
C LYS A 207 0.37 23.83 5.79
N VAL A 208 0.54 23.99 4.48
CA VAL A 208 -0.23 23.28 3.48
C VAL A 208 0.69 22.41 2.65
N LYS A 209 0.21 21.19 2.32
CA LYS A 209 0.83 20.28 1.36
C LYS A 209 -0.21 19.89 0.33
N PHE A 210 0.25 19.60 -0.88
CA PHE A 210 -0.60 19.14 -1.97
C PHE A 210 -0.06 17.83 -2.54
N GLU A 211 -0.99 16.95 -2.90
CA GLU A 211 -0.73 15.73 -3.65
C GLU A 211 -1.61 15.76 -4.89
N ASN A 212 -1.03 15.83 -6.08
CA ASN A 212 -1.75 15.87 -7.34
C ASN A 212 -1.69 14.51 -8.01
N TYR A 213 -2.84 13.98 -8.42
CA TYR A 213 -3.03 12.69 -9.03
C TYR A 213 -3.31 12.84 -10.53
N GLN A 214 -2.60 12.10 -11.35
CA GLN A 214 -2.79 12.07 -12.80
C GLN A 214 -3.08 10.65 -13.25
N TYR A 215 -3.97 10.50 -14.22
CA TYR A 215 -4.39 9.21 -14.75
C TYR A 215 -4.07 9.11 -16.24
N ASN A 216 -3.87 7.90 -16.73
CA ASN A 216 -3.73 7.65 -18.16
C ASN A 216 -5.11 7.50 -18.83
N ASP A 217 -5.13 7.34 -20.16
CA ASP A 217 -6.36 7.23 -20.97
C ASP A 217 -7.22 6.01 -20.62
N LYS A 218 -6.64 5.02 -19.94
CA LYS A 218 -7.36 3.82 -19.45
C LYS A 218 -7.90 4.00 -18.02
N GLY A 219 -7.66 5.15 -17.37
CA GLY A 219 -8.07 5.43 -15.99
C GLY A 219 -7.14 4.87 -14.92
N PHE A 220 -5.96 4.34 -15.26
CA PHE A 220 -4.98 3.94 -14.27
C PHE A 220 -4.18 5.14 -13.76
N LEU A 221 -3.84 5.13 -12.48
CA LEU A 221 -3.03 6.16 -11.85
C LEU A 221 -1.65 6.25 -12.51
N LYS A 222 -1.38 7.36 -13.21
CA LYS A 222 -0.12 7.58 -13.94
C LYS A 222 0.96 8.18 -13.07
N SER A 223 0.60 9.15 -12.22
CA SER A 223 1.56 9.76 -11.30
C SER A 223 0.92 10.39 -10.09
N ILE A 224 1.72 10.54 -9.01
CA ILE A 224 1.41 11.35 -7.84
C ILE A 224 2.55 12.34 -7.65
N GLN A 225 2.20 13.62 -7.57
CA GLN A 225 3.14 14.72 -7.37
C GLN A 225 2.93 15.36 -6.01
N TYR A 226 3.99 15.45 -5.20
CA TYR A 226 3.96 15.96 -3.83
C TYR A 226 4.58 17.36 -3.79
N PHE A 227 3.82 18.33 -3.31
CA PHE A 227 4.25 19.73 -3.16
C PHE A 227 4.27 20.13 -1.68
N LYS A 228 5.26 20.95 -1.31
CA LYS A 228 5.30 21.66 -0.03
C LYS A 228 4.97 23.11 -0.29
N GLN A 229 3.83 23.61 0.20
CA GLN A 229 3.29 24.93 -0.12
C GLN A 229 3.07 25.11 -1.65
N GLU A 230 2.75 26.29 -2.10
CA GLU A 230 2.57 26.63 -3.52
C GLU A 230 3.91 26.76 -4.25
N THR A 231 4.67 25.67 -4.34
CA THR A 231 5.90 25.65 -5.13
C THR A 231 5.58 25.29 -6.58
N ALA A 232 6.28 25.88 -7.53
CA ALA A 232 6.07 25.61 -8.97
C ALA A 232 6.47 24.18 -9.38
N LEU A 233 7.33 23.50 -8.61
CA LEU A 233 7.82 22.17 -8.90
C LEU A 233 7.57 21.21 -7.72
N PRO A 234 7.22 19.94 -8.01
CA PRO A 234 7.04 18.93 -6.97
C PRO A 234 8.39 18.61 -6.32
N LYS A 235 8.36 18.41 -5.00
CA LYS A 235 9.50 17.92 -4.22
C LYS A 235 9.73 16.42 -4.39
N LYS A 236 8.65 15.69 -4.65
CA LYS A 236 8.68 14.26 -4.96
C LYS A 236 7.61 13.99 -6.01
N GLU A 237 7.90 13.08 -6.94
CA GLU A 237 6.92 12.52 -7.86
C GLU A 237 7.12 11.02 -7.93
N ILE A 238 6.03 10.27 -8.00
CA ILE A 238 6.03 8.83 -8.27
C ILE A 238 5.27 8.63 -9.57
N ARG A 239 5.87 7.93 -10.53
CA ARG A 239 5.26 7.57 -11.82
C ARG A 239 5.07 6.08 -11.93
N TYR A 240 3.99 5.68 -12.58
CA TYR A 240 3.60 4.30 -12.77
C TYR A 240 3.35 4.02 -14.25
N ASP A 241 3.89 2.90 -14.74
CA ASP A 241 3.55 2.35 -16.04
C ASP A 241 2.88 0.99 -15.88
N TYR A 242 2.05 0.62 -16.86
CA TYR A 242 1.18 -0.55 -16.79
C TYR A 242 1.26 -1.36 -18.08
N ASP A 243 1.10 -2.67 -17.95
CA ASP A 243 0.92 -3.56 -19.09
C ASP A 243 -0.50 -3.44 -19.71
N ALA A 244 -0.76 -4.28 -20.72
CA ALA A 244 -2.08 -4.32 -21.38
C ALA A 244 -3.20 -4.78 -20.44
N TRP A 245 -2.88 -5.55 -19.40
CA TRP A 245 -3.78 -6.10 -18.40
C TRP A 245 -4.01 -5.17 -17.22
N GLY A 246 -3.23 -4.07 -17.14
CA GLY A 246 -3.29 -3.08 -16.06
C GLY A 246 -2.40 -3.42 -14.86
N ASN A 247 -1.51 -4.42 -14.94
CA ASN A 247 -0.53 -4.64 -13.90
C ASN A 247 0.57 -3.58 -13.98
N ILE A 248 1.03 -3.09 -12.83
CA ILE A 248 2.14 -2.14 -12.76
C ILE A 248 3.41 -2.82 -13.26
N THR A 249 4.04 -2.28 -14.28
CA THR A 249 5.32 -2.77 -14.81
C THR A 249 6.51 -1.96 -14.31
N PHE A 250 6.32 -0.63 -14.15
CA PHE A 250 7.37 0.24 -13.65
C PHE A 250 6.85 1.19 -12.57
N ILE A 251 7.71 1.50 -11.60
CA ILE A 251 7.52 2.55 -10.61
C ILE A 251 8.80 3.37 -10.57
N ASP A 252 8.71 4.64 -10.94
CA ASP A 252 9.81 5.59 -10.89
C ASP A 252 9.57 6.64 -9.81
N GLU A 253 10.56 6.84 -8.91
CA GLU A 253 10.51 7.90 -7.92
C GLU A 253 11.48 9.02 -8.31
N TYR A 254 10.98 10.24 -8.28
CA TYR A 254 11.74 11.47 -8.52
C TYR A 254 11.79 12.32 -7.26
N LYS A 255 12.95 12.92 -6.98
CA LYS A 255 13.13 13.98 -5.97
C LYS A 255 13.73 15.20 -6.68
N ASP A 256 13.11 16.36 -6.50
CA ASP A 256 13.54 17.60 -7.15
C ASP A 256 13.80 17.41 -8.66
N ASN A 257 12.89 16.72 -9.37
CA ASN A 257 12.95 16.33 -10.79
C ASN A 257 14.09 15.37 -11.20
N VAL A 258 14.85 14.83 -10.25
CA VAL A 258 15.87 13.82 -10.53
C VAL A 258 15.31 12.45 -10.19
N ARG A 259 15.37 11.50 -11.12
CA ARG A 259 14.99 10.10 -10.86
C ARG A 259 15.97 9.48 -9.87
N VAL A 260 15.48 9.00 -8.74
CA VAL A 260 16.29 8.45 -7.66
C VAL A 260 16.09 6.94 -7.48
N ILE A 261 14.89 6.43 -7.81
CA ILE A 261 14.58 5.00 -7.75
C ILE A 261 13.86 4.58 -9.03
N HIS A 262 14.25 3.45 -9.56
CA HIS A 262 13.56 2.74 -10.64
C HIS A 262 13.21 1.34 -10.18
N LYS A 263 11.92 0.97 -10.27
CA LYS A 263 11.46 -0.40 -9.99
C LYS A 263 10.81 -0.99 -11.22
N GLU A 264 11.15 -2.24 -11.52
CA GLU A 264 10.52 -3.07 -12.54
C GLU A 264 9.83 -4.25 -11.87
N LEU A 265 8.56 -4.47 -12.20
CA LEU A 265 7.73 -5.55 -11.70
C LEU A 265 7.48 -6.55 -12.83
N LEU A 266 7.86 -7.80 -12.62
CA LEU A 266 7.68 -8.88 -13.56
C LEU A 266 6.67 -9.89 -13.01
N TYR A 267 5.72 -10.28 -13.84
CA TYR A 267 4.66 -11.21 -13.51
C TYR A 267 4.84 -12.53 -14.27
N ASP A 268 4.30 -13.59 -13.71
CA ASP A 268 4.19 -14.86 -14.42
C ASP A 268 3.17 -14.70 -15.58
N PRO A 269 3.54 -15.05 -16.81
CA PRO A 269 2.70 -14.79 -17.98
C PRO A 269 1.38 -15.58 -18.00
N SER A 270 1.30 -16.70 -17.27
CA SER A 270 0.11 -17.56 -17.25
C SER A 270 -0.85 -17.23 -16.12
N THR A 271 -0.31 -16.84 -14.96
CA THR A 271 -1.08 -16.60 -13.74
C THR A 271 -1.10 -15.13 -13.34
N LEU A 272 -0.34 -14.24 -13.97
CA LEU A 272 -0.15 -12.84 -13.61
C LEU A 272 0.23 -12.61 -12.13
N ILE A 273 0.77 -13.65 -11.46
CA ILE A 273 1.30 -13.53 -10.10
C ILE A 273 2.63 -12.78 -10.17
N LEU A 274 2.87 -11.86 -9.23
CA LEU A 274 4.13 -11.15 -9.10
C LEU A 274 5.29 -12.12 -8.88
N LYS A 275 6.24 -12.14 -9.82
CA LYS A 275 7.36 -13.08 -9.86
C LYS A 275 8.67 -12.43 -9.43
N THR A 276 8.89 -11.18 -9.83
CA THR A 276 10.15 -10.50 -9.52
C THR A 276 9.90 -9.01 -9.38
N ILE A 277 10.54 -8.39 -8.40
CA ILE A 277 10.73 -6.95 -8.33
C ILE A 277 12.23 -6.68 -8.47
N LEU A 278 12.60 -5.86 -9.44
CA LEU A 278 13.93 -5.31 -9.57
C LEU A 278 13.84 -3.83 -9.16
N SER A 279 14.64 -3.43 -8.17
CA SER A 279 14.67 -2.05 -7.68
C SER A 279 16.09 -1.52 -7.76
N GLN A 280 16.29 -0.46 -8.53
CA GLN A 280 17.57 0.24 -8.66
C GLN A 280 17.49 1.57 -7.92
N ASP A 281 18.37 1.74 -6.95
CA ASP A 281 18.71 3.03 -6.35
C ASP A 281 19.76 3.71 -7.22
N LEU A 282 19.36 4.77 -7.94
CA LEU A 282 20.21 5.48 -8.90
C LEU A 282 21.24 6.40 -8.23
N VAL A 283 21.11 6.66 -6.93
CA VAL A 283 22.06 7.47 -6.15
C VAL A 283 23.24 6.60 -5.69
N SER A 284 22.92 5.40 -5.16
CA SER A 284 23.93 4.44 -4.66
C SER A 284 24.37 3.41 -5.69
N ASN A 285 23.70 3.34 -6.85
CA ASN A 285 23.88 2.32 -7.89
C ASN A 285 23.68 0.88 -7.36
N LEU A 286 22.86 0.73 -6.31
CA LEU A 286 22.51 -0.56 -5.76
C LEU A 286 21.25 -1.09 -6.43
N ILE A 287 21.33 -2.32 -6.93
CA ILE A 287 20.20 -3.06 -7.49
C ILE A 287 19.78 -4.13 -6.49
N THR A 288 18.53 -4.09 -6.05
CA THR A 288 17.89 -5.14 -5.25
C THR A 288 16.94 -5.93 -6.15
N ILE A 289 17.06 -7.25 -6.10
CA ILE A 289 16.21 -8.16 -6.88
C ILE A 289 15.50 -9.07 -5.89
N ILE A 290 14.16 -9.06 -5.91
CA ILE A 290 13.34 -9.95 -5.08
C ILE A 290 12.67 -10.95 -6.01
N LYS A 291 12.96 -12.24 -5.83
CA LYS A 291 12.36 -13.33 -6.62
C LYS A 291 11.34 -14.06 -5.77
N TYR A 292 10.07 -13.96 -6.13
CA TYR A 292 8.95 -14.57 -5.42
C TYR A 292 8.65 -15.98 -5.91
N LYS A 293 8.24 -16.84 -4.97
CA LYS A 293 7.65 -18.15 -5.22
C LYS A 293 6.26 -18.17 -4.57
N PRO A 294 5.21 -18.49 -5.32
CA PRO A 294 3.87 -18.63 -4.78
C PRO A 294 3.70 -19.96 -4.05
N ASP A 295 2.82 -19.99 -3.04
CA ASP A 295 2.25 -21.16 -2.38
C ASP A 295 0.73 -21.00 -2.36
N PHE A 296 -0.01 -22.11 -2.49
CA PHE A 296 -1.45 -22.09 -2.67
C PHE A 296 -2.16 -22.92 -1.59
N TYR A 297 -3.42 -22.58 -1.34
CA TYR A 297 -4.31 -23.42 -0.55
C TYR A 297 -4.75 -24.65 -1.37
N ASP A 298 -4.97 -25.77 -0.70
CA ASP A 298 -5.49 -27.00 -1.28
C ASP A 298 -6.91 -26.85 -1.88
#